data_3db189b148dff83e649dfd4ebe8308d8
#
_entry.id   3db189b148dff83e649dfd4ebe8308d8
#
_cell.length_a   1.000
_cell.length_b   1.000
_cell.length_c   1.000
_cell.angle_alpha   90.00
_cell.angle_beta   90.00
_cell.angle_gamma   90.00
#
_symmetry.space_group_name_H-M   'P 1'
#
loop_
_entity.id
_entity.type
_entity.pdbx_description
1 polymer ?
#
loop_
_entity_poly.entity_id
_entity_poly.type
_entity_poly.pdbx_seq_one_letter_code
_entity_poly.pdbx_strand_id
1 'polypeptide(L)'
;MQPFSFQTGTQAMHGLTFGHGEEVVIALHGWLDNAHSYIPMLQNAQLNQRWYCLDFPGHGLSDWRSSDAHYYFIDYIDDVYKFIESLDVTKVHLVGHSMGAMVAGVFASCFPEMVASVNFIEGIGCVTTNSNEMSSQLRKAILNRARVNSKGPRAFDSIAHIISARLASGDLDYPQAELLMTRNSYEKAGKWYLTTDPKLKNHSGFRFDEAQCIATIKQINAPCQLILGDKGYPFVRDNLEAYGKYYKELKIHEIPGGHHCHMQSPALTLEHIHAFIGQYKAS
;
A
#
# COMPACT_ATOMS: atom_id res chain seq x y z
N MET A 1 12.62 14.39 -6.40
CA MET A 1 11.42 14.20 -5.55
C MET A 1 10.59 15.48 -5.57
N GLN A 2 9.30 15.40 -5.93
CA GLN A 2 8.38 16.54 -5.93
C GLN A 2 7.02 16.09 -5.37
N PRO A 3 6.34 16.89 -4.53
CA PRO A 3 4.97 16.58 -4.10
C PRO A 3 3.99 16.81 -5.25
N PHE A 4 2.91 16.04 -5.25
CA PHE A 4 1.77 16.27 -6.15
C PHE A 4 0.45 16.06 -5.42
N SER A 5 -0.63 16.56 -5.99
CA SER A 5 -2.00 16.30 -5.57
C SER A 5 -2.88 15.98 -6.77
N PHE A 6 -3.87 15.14 -6.55
CA PHE A 6 -4.85 14.73 -7.56
C PHE A 6 -6.26 14.74 -6.93
N GLN A 7 -7.24 15.29 -7.66
CA GLN A 7 -8.63 15.35 -7.19
C GLN A 7 -9.42 14.13 -7.63
N THR A 8 -10.01 13.41 -6.68
CA THR A 8 -10.96 12.33 -6.93
C THR A 8 -12.38 12.81 -6.57
N GLY A 9 -12.97 13.64 -7.42
CA GLY A 9 -14.22 14.31 -7.08
C GLY A 9 -14.05 15.35 -5.98
N THR A 10 -14.57 15.08 -4.78
CA THR A 10 -14.50 16.01 -3.63
C THR A 10 -13.30 15.79 -2.71
N GLN A 11 -12.49 14.78 -2.96
CA GLN A 11 -11.33 14.42 -2.13
C GLN A 11 -10.02 14.63 -2.88
N ALA A 12 -9.01 15.14 -2.20
CA ALA A 12 -7.65 15.21 -2.72
C ALA A 12 -6.83 14.01 -2.26
N MET A 13 -6.20 13.32 -3.22
CA MET A 13 -5.10 12.41 -2.96
C MET A 13 -3.78 13.15 -3.15
N HIS A 14 -2.82 12.82 -2.33
CA HIS A 14 -1.47 13.39 -2.37
C HIS A 14 -0.45 12.30 -2.62
N GLY A 15 0.77 12.70 -2.94
CA GLY A 15 1.86 11.77 -3.11
C GLY A 15 3.18 12.46 -3.42
N LEU A 16 4.14 11.64 -3.85
CA LEU A 16 5.47 12.08 -4.26
C LEU A 16 5.81 11.52 -5.64
N THR A 17 6.41 12.35 -6.49
CA THR A 17 6.98 11.91 -7.77
C THR A 17 8.49 11.83 -7.72
N PHE A 18 9.05 10.84 -8.45
CA PHE A 18 10.48 10.66 -8.65
C PHE A 18 10.74 10.30 -10.12
N GLY A 19 11.92 10.66 -10.64
CA GLY A 19 12.28 10.38 -12.02
C GLY A 19 11.48 11.20 -13.03
N HIS A 20 11.67 10.89 -14.33
CA HIS A 20 11.12 11.71 -15.42
C HIS A 20 10.92 10.94 -16.74
N GLY A 21 11.00 9.62 -16.72
CA GLY A 21 10.81 8.78 -17.91
C GLY A 21 9.38 8.76 -18.44
N GLU A 22 9.20 8.16 -19.61
CA GLU A 22 7.87 7.95 -20.21
C GLU A 22 7.13 6.79 -19.55
N GLU A 23 7.84 5.73 -19.17
CA GLU A 23 7.26 4.61 -18.42
C GLU A 23 6.86 5.05 -17.02
N VAL A 24 5.63 4.73 -16.62
CA VAL A 24 5.04 5.12 -15.36
C VAL A 24 5.00 3.96 -14.39
N VAL A 25 5.43 4.22 -13.16
CA VAL A 25 5.36 3.30 -12.03
C VAL A 25 4.47 3.90 -10.94
N ILE A 26 3.43 3.17 -10.53
CA ILE A 26 2.56 3.53 -9.42
C ILE A 26 2.97 2.74 -8.19
N ALA A 27 3.40 3.42 -7.15
CA ALA A 27 3.87 2.84 -5.90
C ALA A 27 2.81 3.01 -4.79
N LEU A 28 2.37 1.89 -4.21
CA LEU A 28 1.24 1.75 -3.29
C LEU A 28 1.72 1.24 -1.93
N HIS A 29 1.62 2.06 -0.90
CA HIS A 29 2.15 1.79 0.44
C HIS A 29 1.30 0.80 1.27
N GLY A 30 1.87 0.31 2.37
CA GLY A 30 1.22 -0.56 3.35
C GLY A 30 0.21 0.17 4.25
N TRP A 31 -0.60 -0.59 4.98
CA TRP A 31 -1.56 -0.06 5.93
C TRP A 31 -0.89 0.78 7.02
N LEU A 32 -1.37 1.99 7.25
CA LEU A 32 -0.86 3.01 8.17
C LEU A 32 0.54 3.58 7.81
N ASP A 33 1.07 3.26 6.63
CA ASP A 33 2.23 3.91 6.05
C ASP A 33 1.81 5.11 5.17
N ASN A 34 2.68 5.55 4.30
CA ASN A 34 2.45 6.64 3.35
C ASN A 34 3.54 6.63 2.25
N ALA A 35 3.49 7.59 1.33
CA ALA A 35 4.44 7.72 0.22
C ALA A 35 5.93 7.81 0.65
N HIS A 36 6.22 8.24 1.88
CA HIS A 36 7.60 8.28 2.39
C HIS A 36 8.23 6.90 2.51
N SER A 37 7.46 5.81 2.54
CA SER A 37 8.03 4.45 2.59
C SER A 37 8.92 4.14 1.37
N TYR A 38 8.75 4.84 0.26
CA TYR A 38 9.53 4.67 -0.96
C TYR A 38 10.75 5.60 -1.08
N ILE A 39 10.89 6.60 -0.21
CA ILE A 39 12.02 7.54 -0.23
C ILE A 39 13.38 6.82 -0.16
N PRO A 40 13.60 5.84 0.75
CA PRO A 40 14.89 5.17 0.83
C PRO A 40 15.34 4.52 -0.48
N MET A 41 14.39 4.01 -1.28
CA MET A 41 14.69 3.43 -2.59
C MET A 41 14.94 4.47 -3.68
N LEU A 42 14.22 5.59 -3.68
CA LEU A 42 14.05 6.40 -4.87
C LEU A 42 14.81 7.72 -4.85
N GLN A 43 15.06 8.32 -3.68
CA GLN A 43 15.54 9.71 -3.62
C GLN A 43 16.92 9.94 -4.24
N ASN A 44 17.81 8.94 -4.22
CA ASN A 44 19.17 9.03 -4.76
C ASN A 44 19.41 8.12 -5.97
N ALA A 45 18.35 7.50 -6.49
CA ALA A 45 18.41 6.57 -7.60
C ALA A 45 18.41 7.30 -8.95
N GLN A 46 19.13 6.75 -9.92
CA GLN A 46 18.98 7.14 -11.32
C GLN A 46 17.76 6.41 -11.88
N LEU A 47 16.67 7.14 -12.08
CA LEU A 47 15.39 6.59 -12.50
C LEU A 47 15.14 6.96 -13.97
N ASN A 48 14.95 5.95 -14.80
CA ASN A 48 14.50 6.10 -16.19
C ASN A 48 12.97 6.04 -16.33
N GLN A 49 12.27 5.75 -15.24
CA GLN A 49 10.81 5.74 -15.12
C GLN A 49 10.34 6.95 -14.33
N ARG A 50 9.07 7.30 -14.50
CA ARG A 50 8.36 8.28 -13.67
C ARG A 50 7.56 7.54 -12.60
N TRP A 51 7.96 7.70 -11.36
CA TRP A 51 7.31 7.09 -10.20
C TRP A 51 6.30 8.03 -9.56
N TYR A 52 5.13 7.51 -9.27
CA TYR A 52 4.09 8.15 -8.44
C TYR A 52 3.87 7.31 -7.20
N CYS A 53 4.36 7.79 -6.06
CA CYS A 53 4.14 7.16 -4.75
C CYS A 53 2.92 7.82 -4.13
N LEU A 54 1.79 7.12 -4.09
CA LEU A 54 0.52 7.65 -3.59
C LEU A 54 0.45 7.58 -2.07
N ASP A 55 -0.24 8.55 -1.46
CA ASP A 55 -0.87 8.35 -0.16
C ASP A 55 -2.30 7.88 -0.40
N PHE A 56 -2.68 6.73 0.08
CA PHE A 56 -4.07 6.29 0.02
C PHE A 56 -5.00 7.22 0.84
N PRO A 57 -6.29 7.36 0.49
CA PRO A 57 -7.25 8.09 1.31
C PRO A 57 -7.17 7.70 2.79
N GLY A 58 -7.16 8.71 3.66
CA GLY A 58 -7.00 8.52 5.10
C GLY A 58 -5.57 8.33 5.60
N HIS A 59 -4.58 8.28 4.71
CA HIS A 59 -3.16 8.11 5.03
C HIS A 59 -2.35 9.33 4.55
N GLY A 60 -1.18 9.52 5.14
CA GLY A 60 -0.24 10.56 4.75
C GLY A 60 -0.89 11.95 4.75
N LEU A 61 -0.86 12.61 3.60
CA LEU A 61 -1.47 13.93 3.40
C LEU A 61 -2.79 13.87 2.60
N SER A 62 -3.23 12.68 2.16
CA SER A 62 -4.49 12.50 1.45
C SER A 62 -5.69 12.72 2.36
N ASP A 63 -6.76 13.28 1.78
CA ASP A 63 -7.99 13.56 2.50
C ASP A 63 -8.59 12.30 3.15
N TRP A 64 -9.29 12.53 4.24
CA TRP A 64 -10.12 11.50 4.86
C TRP A 64 -11.40 11.32 4.06
N ARG A 65 -11.92 10.08 4.03
CA ARG A 65 -13.28 9.85 3.54
C ARG A 65 -14.29 10.58 4.44
N SER A 66 -15.46 10.91 3.89
CA SER A 66 -16.52 11.61 4.64
C SER A 66 -16.83 10.93 5.97
N SER A 67 -17.41 11.68 6.92
CA SER A 67 -17.65 11.20 8.29
C SER A 67 -18.43 9.89 8.35
N ASP A 68 -19.35 9.70 7.45
CA ASP A 68 -20.28 8.55 7.33
C ASP A 68 -19.72 7.41 6.48
N ALA A 69 -18.63 7.65 5.72
CA ALA A 69 -17.99 6.61 4.93
C ALA A 69 -17.03 5.77 5.78
N HIS A 70 -16.76 4.57 5.27
CA HIS A 70 -15.80 3.64 5.85
C HIS A 70 -14.65 3.39 4.87
N TYR A 71 -13.58 2.77 5.35
CA TYR A 71 -12.48 2.32 4.51
C TYR A 71 -12.65 0.82 4.26
N TYR A 72 -13.13 0.48 3.06
CA TYR A 72 -13.11 -0.89 2.57
C TYR A 72 -11.89 -1.08 1.68
N PHE A 73 -11.31 -2.25 1.74
CA PHE A 73 -10.14 -2.59 0.91
C PHE A 73 -10.41 -2.38 -0.59
N ILE A 74 -11.61 -2.76 -1.04
CA ILE A 74 -12.00 -2.66 -2.45
C ILE A 74 -12.10 -1.21 -2.95
N ASP A 75 -12.38 -0.26 -2.07
CA ASP A 75 -12.50 1.16 -2.46
C ASP A 75 -11.15 1.75 -2.91
N TYR A 76 -10.03 1.20 -2.42
CA TYR A 76 -8.70 1.62 -2.88
C TYR A 76 -8.43 1.26 -4.35
N ILE A 77 -9.14 0.26 -4.90
CA ILE A 77 -9.03 -0.10 -6.32
C ILE A 77 -9.61 1.02 -7.18
N ASP A 78 -10.76 1.58 -6.79
CA ASP A 78 -11.40 2.72 -7.46
C ASP A 78 -10.52 3.99 -7.36
N ASP A 79 -9.90 4.23 -6.20
CA ASP A 79 -8.98 5.37 -6.02
C ASP A 79 -7.77 5.27 -6.97
N VAL A 80 -7.17 4.07 -7.09
CA VAL A 80 -6.05 3.81 -8.01
C VAL A 80 -6.49 3.93 -9.47
N TYR A 81 -7.68 3.41 -9.82
CA TYR A 81 -8.24 3.51 -11.16
C TYR A 81 -8.37 4.98 -11.60
N LYS A 82 -9.03 5.81 -10.78
CA LYS A 82 -9.21 7.24 -11.06
C LYS A 82 -7.88 7.97 -11.22
N PHE A 83 -6.89 7.61 -10.41
CA PHE A 83 -5.56 8.21 -10.53
C PHE A 83 -4.90 7.82 -11.86
N ILE A 84 -4.85 6.54 -12.21
CA ILE A 84 -4.21 6.07 -13.45
C ILE A 84 -4.95 6.60 -14.68
N GLU A 85 -6.29 6.63 -14.65
CA GLU A 85 -7.10 7.20 -15.74
C GLU A 85 -6.81 8.69 -15.98
N SER A 86 -6.41 9.44 -14.93
CA SER A 86 -6.02 10.84 -15.06
C SER A 86 -4.63 11.05 -15.69
N LEU A 87 -3.84 10.00 -15.77
CA LEU A 87 -2.55 10.02 -16.46
C LEU A 87 -2.78 9.68 -17.93
N ASP A 88 -2.16 10.42 -18.82
CA ASP A 88 -2.21 10.13 -20.26
C ASP A 88 -1.23 9.00 -20.60
N VAL A 89 -1.57 7.77 -20.15
CA VAL A 89 -0.72 6.57 -20.31
C VAL A 89 -1.57 5.35 -20.64
N THR A 90 -1.04 4.46 -21.47
CA THR A 90 -1.73 3.23 -21.86
C THR A 90 -1.65 2.16 -20.77
N LYS A 91 -0.45 1.97 -20.20
CA LYS A 91 -0.18 0.99 -19.15
C LYS A 91 0.78 1.55 -18.11
N VAL A 92 0.71 0.97 -16.93
CA VAL A 92 1.61 1.29 -15.82
C VAL A 92 2.25 0.03 -15.24
N HIS A 93 3.39 0.20 -14.59
CA HIS A 93 3.93 -0.80 -13.67
C HIS A 93 3.40 -0.53 -12.27
N LEU A 94 2.96 -1.57 -11.57
CA LEU A 94 2.53 -1.46 -10.18
C LEU A 94 3.64 -1.97 -9.25
N VAL A 95 3.90 -1.21 -8.19
CA VAL A 95 4.77 -1.61 -7.09
C VAL A 95 3.97 -1.44 -5.80
N GLY A 96 3.72 -2.52 -5.09
CA GLY A 96 2.90 -2.46 -3.88
C GLY A 96 3.60 -3.11 -2.69
N HIS A 97 3.54 -2.44 -1.53
CA HIS A 97 4.00 -2.98 -0.25
C HIS A 97 2.81 -3.42 0.59
N SER A 98 2.85 -4.64 1.15
CA SER A 98 1.86 -5.15 2.11
C SER A 98 0.40 -4.99 1.59
N MET A 99 -0.43 -4.16 2.23
CA MET A 99 -1.77 -3.82 1.74
C MET A 99 -1.74 -3.28 0.29
N GLY A 100 -0.78 -2.42 -0.03
CA GLY A 100 -0.61 -1.89 -1.39
C GLY A 100 -0.29 -2.97 -2.42
N ALA A 101 0.40 -4.05 -2.04
CA ALA A 101 0.63 -5.21 -2.89
C ALA A 101 -0.69 -5.95 -3.20
N MET A 102 -1.53 -6.13 -2.19
CA MET A 102 -2.86 -6.73 -2.38
C MET A 102 -3.76 -5.85 -3.27
N VAL A 103 -3.73 -4.52 -3.08
CA VAL A 103 -4.44 -3.56 -3.95
C VAL A 103 -3.93 -3.67 -5.39
N ALA A 104 -2.61 -3.70 -5.60
CA ALA A 104 -2.01 -3.85 -6.94
C ALA A 104 -2.45 -5.14 -7.63
N GLY A 105 -2.50 -6.26 -6.88
CA GLY A 105 -2.95 -7.54 -7.41
C GLY A 105 -4.43 -7.54 -7.83
N VAL A 106 -5.32 -7.01 -6.98
CA VAL A 106 -6.74 -6.91 -7.32
C VAL A 106 -6.96 -5.93 -8.47
N PHE A 107 -6.27 -4.79 -8.49
CA PHE A 107 -6.31 -3.85 -9.61
C PHE A 107 -5.91 -4.54 -10.93
N ALA A 108 -4.78 -5.24 -10.95
CA ALA A 108 -4.29 -5.95 -12.15
C ALA A 108 -5.25 -7.05 -12.63
N SER A 109 -6.07 -7.61 -11.75
CA SER A 109 -7.11 -8.56 -12.14
C SER A 109 -8.34 -7.90 -12.76
N CYS A 110 -8.69 -6.68 -12.30
CA CYS A 110 -9.86 -5.93 -12.78
C CYS A 110 -9.57 -5.19 -14.10
N PHE A 111 -8.33 -4.69 -14.26
CA PHE A 111 -7.91 -3.84 -15.38
C PHE A 111 -6.60 -4.38 -16.02
N PRO A 112 -6.60 -5.61 -16.54
CA PRO A 112 -5.39 -6.24 -17.08
C PRO A 112 -4.80 -5.48 -18.27
N GLU A 113 -5.59 -4.72 -19.00
CA GLU A 113 -5.17 -3.87 -20.13
C GLU A 113 -4.35 -2.65 -19.68
N MET A 114 -4.51 -2.20 -18.44
CA MET A 114 -3.82 -1.03 -17.89
C MET A 114 -2.50 -1.39 -17.18
N VAL A 115 -2.14 -2.66 -17.07
CA VAL A 115 -1.00 -3.11 -16.25
C VAL A 115 0.05 -3.81 -17.10
N ALA A 116 1.29 -3.30 -17.06
CA ALA A 116 2.44 -3.88 -17.74
C ALA A 116 3.15 -4.95 -16.88
N SER A 117 3.29 -4.70 -15.58
CA SER A 117 3.83 -5.67 -14.60
C SER A 117 3.40 -5.33 -13.18
N VAL A 118 3.47 -6.31 -12.28
CA VAL A 118 3.17 -6.11 -10.84
C VAL A 118 4.35 -6.57 -10.01
N ASN A 119 4.80 -5.68 -9.12
CA ASN A 119 5.89 -5.92 -8.19
C ASN A 119 5.33 -5.90 -6.76
N PHE A 120 5.19 -7.05 -6.18
CA PHE A 120 4.75 -7.24 -4.81
C PHE A 120 5.95 -7.15 -3.85
N ILE A 121 5.81 -6.42 -2.76
CA ILE A 121 6.78 -6.35 -1.67
C ILE A 121 6.06 -6.75 -0.39
N GLU A 122 6.47 -7.85 0.23
CA GLU A 122 5.92 -8.32 1.50
C GLU A 122 4.38 -8.33 1.54
N GLY A 123 3.76 -8.79 0.44
CA GLY A 123 2.31 -8.93 0.34
C GLY A 123 1.91 -9.66 -0.93
N ILE A 124 1.00 -10.63 -0.83
CA ILE A 124 0.50 -11.43 -1.95
C ILE A 124 -0.90 -11.96 -1.62
N GLY A 125 -1.74 -12.13 -2.63
CA GLY A 125 -3.13 -12.55 -2.44
C GLY A 125 -3.97 -11.47 -1.73
N CYS A 126 -4.85 -11.89 -0.82
CA CYS A 126 -5.69 -11.01 -0.01
C CYS A 126 -5.78 -11.51 1.43
N VAL A 127 -6.18 -10.63 2.35
CA VAL A 127 -6.66 -11.07 3.67
C VAL A 127 -8.06 -11.63 3.51
N THR A 128 -8.20 -12.93 3.66
CA THR A 128 -9.48 -13.64 3.48
C THR A 128 -10.22 -13.86 4.81
N THR A 129 -11.48 -14.18 4.70
CA THR A 129 -12.34 -14.64 5.81
C THR A 129 -13.15 -15.83 5.31
N ASN A 130 -13.34 -16.82 6.17
CA ASN A 130 -14.21 -17.96 5.84
C ASN A 130 -15.65 -17.43 5.60
N SER A 131 -16.28 -17.87 4.51
CA SER A 131 -17.64 -17.46 4.14
C SER A 131 -18.68 -17.70 5.26
N ASN A 132 -18.51 -18.74 6.07
CA ASN A 132 -19.36 -19.02 7.23
C ASN A 132 -19.23 -18.00 8.37
N GLU A 133 -18.17 -17.19 8.38
CA GLU A 133 -17.90 -16.18 9.41
C GLU A 133 -18.38 -14.78 9.03
N MET A 134 -18.95 -14.60 7.85
CA MET A 134 -19.35 -13.30 7.31
C MET A 134 -20.23 -12.49 8.27
N SER A 135 -21.28 -13.11 8.83
CA SER A 135 -22.20 -12.42 9.76
C SER A 135 -21.50 -12.01 11.06
N SER A 136 -20.63 -12.86 11.61
CA SER A 136 -19.88 -12.55 12.82
C SER A 136 -18.85 -11.44 12.58
N GLN A 137 -18.19 -11.45 11.42
CA GLN A 137 -17.26 -10.41 11.01
C GLN A 137 -17.96 -9.06 10.84
N LEU A 138 -19.10 -9.03 10.13
CA LEU A 138 -19.88 -7.80 9.94
C LEU A 138 -20.38 -7.25 11.29
N ARG A 139 -20.91 -8.10 12.17
CA ARG A 139 -21.30 -7.70 13.52
C ARG A 139 -20.13 -7.07 14.28
N LYS A 140 -18.96 -7.72 14.26
CA LYS A 140 -17.74 -7.22 14.91
C LYS A 140 -17.32 -5.86 14.37
N ALA A 141 -17.39 -5.68 13.04
CA ALA A 141 -17.08 -4.41 12.39
C ALA A 141 -18.03 -3.29 12.83
N ILE A 142 -19.34 -3.53 12.84
CA ILE A 142 -20.35 -2.54 13.25
C ILE A 142 -20.14 -2.10 14.70
N LEU A 143 -19.96 -3.04 15.62
CA LEU A 143 -19.73 -2.74 17.04
C LEU A 143 -18.40 -2.01 17.27
N ASN A 144 -17.35 -2.36 16.50
CA ASN A 144 -16.07 -1.68 16.58
C ASN A 144 -16.16 -0.21 16.08
N ARG A 145 -16.88 0.04 14.98
CA ARG A 145 -17.11 1.39 14.45
C ARG A 145 -17.74 2.33 15.48
N ALA A 146 -18.79 1.87 16.16
CA ALA A 146 -19.43 2.64 17.21
C ALA A 146 -18.44 3.06 18.30
N ARG A 147 -17.52 2.17 18.69
CA ARG A 147 -16.51 2.44 19.71
C ARG A 147 -15.39 3.36 19.23
N VAL A 148 -14.94 3.23 17.98
CA VAL A 148 -13.85 4.05 17.43
C VAL A 148 -14.32 5.46 17.16
N ASN A 149 -15.50 5.62 16.56
CA ASN A 149 -16.07 6.92 16.22
C ASN A 149 -16.41 7.79 17.47
N SER A 150 -16.55 7.18 18.65
CA SER A 150 -16.76 7.91 19.90
C SER A 150 -15.47 8.53 20.47
N LYS A 151 -14.30 8.20 19.92
CA LYS A 151 -13.00 8.73 20.38
C LYS A 151 -12.55 9.87 19.48
N GLY A 152 -12.32 11.04 20.07
CA GLY A 152 -11.66 12.15 19.37
C GLY A 152 -10.20 11.82 18.97
N PRO A 153 -9.58 12.67 18.16
CA PRO A 153 -8.18 12.51 17.77
C PRO A 153 -7.27 12.52 19.01
N ARG A 154 -6.36 11.56 19.06
CA ARG A 154 -5.38 11.46 20.16
C ARG A 154 -4.32 12.55 20.01
N ALA A 155 -4.12 13.37 21.04
CA ALA A 155 -3.02 14.29 21.16
C ALA A 155 -1.78 13.63 21.76
N PHE A 156 -0.60 14.03 21.28
CA PHE A 156 0.71 13.61 21.77
C PHE A 156 1.51 14.85 22.16
N ASP A 157 2.41 14.71 23.13
CA ASP A 157 3.23 15.85 23.62
C ASP A 157 4.38 16.19 22.65
N SER A 158 4.81 15.24 21.83
CA SER A 158 5.87 15.43 20.85
C SER A 158 5.76 14.42 19.72
N ILE A 159 6.42 14.72 18.58
CA ILE A 159 6.58 13.77 17.49
C ILE A 159 7.36 12.52 17.93
N ALA A 160 8.29 12.65 18.88
CA ALA A 160 9.04 11.51 19.42
C ALA A 160 8.13 10.48 20.09
N HIS A 161 7.04 10.89 20.74
CA HIS A 161 6.04 9.96 21.28
C HIS A 161 5.28 9.20 20.18
N ILE A 162 5.00 9.87 19.04
CA ILE A 162 4.38 9.23 17.87
C ILE A 162 5.34 8.20 17.27
N ILE A 163 6.62 8.56 17.07
CA ILE A 163 7.66 7.68 16.56
C ILE A 163 7.83 6.46 17.47
N SER A 164 7.91 6.67 18.78
CA SER A 164 8.04 5.58 19.75
C SER A 164 6.84 4.62 19.71
N ALA A 165 5.62 5.15 19.54
CA ALA A 165 4.42 4.33 19.39
C ALA A 165 4.44 3.51 18.09
N ARG A 166 5.00 4.05 16.99
CA ARG A 166 5.16 3.34 15.73
C ARG A 166 6.20 2.23 15.83
N LEU A 167 7.34 2.49 16.48
CA LEU A 167 8.38 1.49 16.75
C LEU A 167 7.86 0.31 17.56
N ALA A 168 7.04 0.57 18.58
CA ALA A 168 6.45 -0.47 19.43
C ALA A 168 5.45 -1.37 18.68
N SER A 169 4.99 -0.99 17.50
CA SER A 169 3.93 -1.70 16.75
C SER A 169 4.41 -2.38 15.47
N GLY A 170 5.71 -2.39 15.18
CA GLY A 170 6.21 -2.93 13.91
C GLY A 170 7.68 -3.35 13.96
N ASP A 171 8.22 -3.63 12.79
CA ASP A 171 9.59 -4.10 12.54
C ASP A 171 10.53 -2.99 12.03
N LEU A 172 10.13 -1.73 12.19
CA LEU A 172 10.90 -0.58 11.74
C LEU A 172 12.01 -0.21 12.73
N ASP A 173 13.12 0.26 12.21
CA ASP A 173 14.12 1.00 12.96
C ASP A 173 13.75 2.49 13.08
N TYR A 174 14.44 3.21 13.99
CA TYR A 174 14.10 4.62 14.25
C TYR A 174 14.10 5.51 13.00
N PRO A 175 15.09 5.47 12.09
CA PRO A 175 15.08 6.33 10.90
C PRO A 175 13.87 6.10 9.98
N GLN A 176 13.45 4.85 9.81
CA GLN A 176 12.28 4.53 8.98
C GLN A 176 10.98 4.98 9.66
N ALA A 177 10.84 4.73 10.96
CA ALA A 177 9.70 5.18 11.73
C ALA A 177 9.58 6.72 11.75
N GLU A 178 10.70 7.43 11.93
CA GLU A 178 10.74 8.90 11.86
C GLU A 178 10.32 9.39 10.48
N LEU A 179 10.85 8.80 9.40
CA LEU A 179 10.51 9.16 8.03
C LEU A 179 9.01 9.03 7.75
N LEU A 180 8.39 7.93 8.16
CA LEU A 180 6.95 7.72 7.99
C LEU A 180 6.13 8.67 8.87
N MET A 181 6.52 8.83 10.14
CA MET A 181 5.72 9.62 11.08
C MET A 181 5.84 11.11 10.85
N THR A 182 6.92 11.59 10.25
CA THR A 182 7.04 13.00 9.81
C THR A 182 5.95 13.37 8.82
N ARG A 183 5.55 12.45 7.89
CA ARG A 183 4.44 12.66 6.95
C ARG A 183 3.08 12.34 7.55
N ASN A 184 3.03 11.47 8.54
CA ASN A 184 1.79 11.03 9.20
C ASN A 184 1.43 11.88 10.44
N SER A 185 2.06 13.05 10.64
CA SER A 185 1.77 13.88 11.81
C SER A 185 1.84 15.39 11.52
N TYR A 186 1.16 16.16 12.34
CA TYR A 186 1.18 17.62 12.31
C TYR A 186 1.11 18.18 13.74
N GLU A 187 1.66 19.37 13.90
CA GLU A 187 1.56 20.11 15.15
C GLU A 187 0.39 21.11 15.12
N LYS A 188 -0.36 21.17 16.21
CA LYS A 188 -1.42 22.17 16.41
C LYS A 188 -1.51 22.55 17.88
N ALA A 189 -1.38 23.85 18.18
CA ALA A 189 -1.47 24.41 19.53
C ALA A 189 -0.54 23.71 20.56
N GLY A 190 0.71 23.44 20.17
CA GLY A 190 1.72 22.81 21.02
C GLY A 190 1.50 21.32 21.29
N LYS A 191 0.60 20.67 20.54
CA LYS A 191 0.36 19.23 20.58
C LYS A 191 0.49 18.64 19.20
N TRP A 192 0.90 17.37 19.15
CA TRP A 192 1.05 16.62 17.91
C TRP A 192 -0.14 15.68 17.67
N TYR A 193 -0.54 15.55 16.44
CA TYR A 193 -1.66 14.72 16.00
C TYR A 193 -1.26 13.90 14.80
N LEU A 194 -1.90 12.73 14.63
CA LEU A 194 -1.76 11.96 13.40
C LEU A 194 -2.63 12.54 12.29
N THR A 195 -2.11 12.57 11.06
CA THR A 195 -2.89 12.82 9.84
C THR A 195 -3.76 11.63 9.46
N THR A 196 -3.36 10.43 9.91
CA THR A 196 -4.05 9.17 9.64
C THR A 196 -5.45 9.15 10.23
N ASP A 197 -6.46 8.84 9.41
CA ASP A 197 -7.86 8.75 9.90
C ASP A 197 -7.99 7.59 10.90
N PRO A 198 -8.49 7.85 12.13
CA PRO A 198 -8.72 6.80 13.13
C PRO A 198 -9.62 5.66 12.63
N LYS A 199 -10.52 5.94 11.68
CA LYS A 199 -11.44 4.94 11.08
C LYS A 199 -10.71 3.83 10.31
N LEU A 200 -9.46 4.02 9.90
CA LEU A 200 -8.63 2.97 9.29
C LEU A 200 -8.37 1.78 10.22
N LYS A 201 -8.47 1.99 11.54
CA LYS A 201 -8.33 0.95 12.56
C LYS A 201 -9.62 0.17 12.82
N ASN A 202 -10.70 0.51 12.12
CA ASN A 202 -11.94 -0.24 12.19
C ASN A 202 -11.77 -1.63 11.55
N HIS A 203 -12.37 -2.63 12.14
CA HIS A 203 -12.45 -3.93 11.50
C HIS A 203 -13.17 -3.82 10.17
N SER A 204 -12.64 -4.46 9.13
CA SER A 204 -13.33 -4.57 7.85
C SER A 204 -14.62 -5.37 8.01
N GLY A 205 -15.74 -4.82 7.55
CA GLY A 205 -17.03 -5.51 7.55
C GLY A 205 -17.17 -6.52 6.41
N PHE A 206 -16.27 -6.46 5.43
CA PHE A 206 -16.23 -7.38 4.30
C PHE A 206 -14.77 -7.73 3.97
N ARG A 207 -14.53 -9.00 3.68
CA ARG A 207 -13.29 -9.51 3.11
C ARG A 207 -13.64 -10.56 2.07
N PHE A 208 -12.75 -10.78 1.12
CA PHE A 208 -12.87 -11.93 0.21
C PHE A 208 -12.85 -13.24 0.99
N ASP A 209 -13.53 -14.24 0.50
CA ASP A 209 -13.25 -15.61 0.87
C ASP A 209 -12.10 -16.18 0.01
N GLU A 210 -11.68 -17.40 0.32
CA GLU A 210 -10.58 -18.05 -0.38
C GLU A 210 -10.87 -18.24 -1.87
N ALA A 211 -12.10 -18.64 -2.22
CA ALA A 211 -12.50 -18.87 -3.61
C ALA A 211 -12.49 -17.58 -4.43
N GLN A 212 -12.95 -16.48 -3.85
CA GLN A 212 -12.89 -15.15 -4.46
C GLN A 212 -11.44 -14.68 -4.65
N CYS A 213 -10.57 -14.88 -3.65
CA CYS A 213 -9.15 -14.55 -3.76
C CYS A 213 -8.48 -15.33 -4.90
N ILE A 214 -8.70 -16.64 -4.99
CA ILE A 214 -8.16 -17.49 -6.06
C ILE A 214 -8.71 -17.07 -7.42
N ALA A 215 -10.00 -16.82 -7.54
CA ALA A 215 -10.62 -16.37 -8.78
C ALA A 215 -10.01 -15.04 -9.26
N THR A 216 -9.80 -14.10 -8.35
CA THR A 216 -9.15 -12.81 -8.64
C THR A 216 -7.72 -13.01 -9.15
N ILE A 217 -6.89 -13.81 -8.47
CA ILE A 217 -5.50 -14.05 -8.86
C ILE A 217 -5.41 -14.65 -10.28
N LYS A 218 -6.29 -15.58 -10.64
CA LYS A 218 -6.31 -16.22 -11.95
C LYS A 218 -6.61 -15.25 -13.12
N GLN A 219 -7.20 -14.08 -12.83
CA GLN A 219 -7.46 -13.04 -13.84
C GLN A 219 -6.25 -12.12 -14.06
N ILE A 220 -5.22 -12.15 -13.22
CA ILE A 220 -4.01 -11.37 -13.42
C ILE A 220 -3.28 -11.90 -14.65
N ASN A 221 -3.17 -11.07 -15.69
CA ASN A 221 -2.47 -11.39 -16.93
C ASN A 221 -1.05 -10.84 -16.97
N ALA A 222 -0.80 -9.76 -16.21
CA ALA A 222 0.51 -9.14 -16.14
C ALA A 222 1.52 -10.07 -15.44
N PRO A 223 2.78 -10.10 -15.87
CA PRO A 223 3.86 -10.76 -15.15
C PRO A 223 4.01 -10.17 -13.76
N CYS A 224 4.25 -11.03 -12.78
CA CYS A 224 4.37 -10.68 -11.37
C CYS A 224 5.73 -11.08 -10.81
N GLN A 225 6.25 -10.27 -9.88
CA GLN A 225 7.30 -10.71 -8.97
C GLN A 225 6.90 -10.44 -7.52
N LEU A 226 7.45 -11.22 -6.60
CA LEU A 226 7.32 -11.06 -5.16
C LEU A 226 8.69 -10.92 -4.54
N ILE A 227 8.90 -9.85 -3.79
CA ILE A 227 10.10 -9.59 -3.00
C ILE A 227 9.74 -9.80 -1.53
N LEU A 228 10.41 -10.74 -0.88
CA LEU A 228 10.23 -11.12 0.51
C LEU A 228 11.44 -10.68 1.35
N GLY A 229 11.18 -10.21 2.55
CA GLY A 229 12.20 -10.11 3.58
C GLY A 229 12.51 -11.48 4.19
N ASP A 230 13.80 -11.78 4.46
CA ASP A 230 14.22 -13.02 5.13
C ASP A 230 13.62 -13.16 6.56
N LYS A 231 13.21 -12.00 7.13
CA LYS A 231 12.52 -11.89 8.43
C LYS A 231 11.14 -11.26 8.30
N GLY A 232 10.51 -11.38 7.10
CA GLY A 232 9.18 -10.88 6.82
C GLY A 232 8.07 -11.56 7.64
N TYR A 233 6.85 -11.11 7.49
CA TYR A 233 5.72 -11.66 8.26
C TYR A 233 5.36 -13.08 7.80
N PRO A 234 5.18 -14.04 8.74
CA PRO A 234 4.74 -15.40 8.42
C PRO A 234 3.50 -15.46 7.53
N PHE A 235 2.53 -14.59 7.78
CA PHE A 235 1.30 -14.46 6.99
C PHE A 235 1.55 -14.28 5.48
N VAL A 236 2.61 -13.60 5.07
CA VAL A 236 2.94 -13.42 3.64
C VAL A 236 3.43 -14.73 3.04
N ARG A 237 4.21 -15.49 3.80
CA ARG A 237 4.69 -16.83 3.38
C ARG A 237 3.54 -17.85 3.33
N ASP A 238 2.64 -17.81 4.31
CA ASP A 238 1.42 -18.63 4.31
C ASP A 238 0.56 -18.33 3.07
N ASN A 239 0.39 -17.05 2.73
CA ASN A 239 -0.31 -16.64 1.52
C ASN A 239 0.41 -17.08 0.24
N LEU A 240 1.75 -17.00 0.20
CA LEU A 240 2.52 -17.50 -0.94
C LEU A 240 2.34 -19.00 -1.14
N GLU A 241 2.39 -19.78 -0.06
CA GLU A 241 2.14 -21.23 -0.11
C GLU A 241 0.71 -21.55 -0.62
N ALA A 242 -0.29 -20.83 -0.07
CA ALA A 242 -1.70 -21.03 -0.44
C ALA A 242 -2.00 -20.60 -1.87
N TYR A 243 -1.49 -19.46 -2.30
CA TYR A 243 -1.96 -18.76 -3.50
C TYR A 243 -0.94 -18.65 -4.63
N GLY A 244 0.36 -18.80 -4.40
CA GLY A 244 1.43 -18.58 -5.38
C GLY A 244 1.24 -19.39 -6.67
N LYS A 245 0.75 -20.64 -6.55
CA LYS A 245 0.48 -21.54 -7.68
C LYS A 245 -0.62 -21.09 -8.65
N TYR A 246 -1.42 -20.09 -8.28
CA TYR A 246 -2.53 -19.61 -9.12
C TYR A 246 -2.14 -18.40 -9.99
N TYR A 247 -0.96 -17.78 -9.75
CA TYR A 247 -0.41 -16.78 -10.65
C TYR A 247 0.10 -17.43 -11.92
N LYS A 248 -0.12 -16.80 -13.08
CA LYS A 248 0.35 -17.29 -14.38
C LYS A 248 1.87 -17.22 -14.49
N GLU A 249 2.45 -16.12 -14.01
CA GLU A 249 3.89 -15.89 -13.94
C GLU A 249 4.19 -15.21 -12.60
N LEU A 250 5.00 -15.81 -11.75
CA LEU A 250 5.43 -15.26 -10.47
C LEU A 250 6.90 -15.58 -10.24
N LYS A 251 7.74 -14.53 -10.27
CA LYS A 251 9.14 -14.61 -9.82
C LYS A 251 9.21 -14.27 -8.33
N ILE A 252 10.05 -14.98 -7.59
CA ILE A 252 10.19 -14.79 -6.14
C ILE A 252 11.64 -14.46 -5.83
N HIS A 253 11.86 -13.41 -5.05
CA HIS A 253 13.14 -12.97 -4.54
C HIS A 253 13.07 -12.84 -3.03
N GLU A 254 14.12 -13.30 -2.35
CA GLU A 254 14.27 -13.08 -0.92
C GLU A 254 15.46 -12.15 -0.68
N ILE A 255 15.30 -11.13 0.15
CA ILE A 255 16.30 -10.12 0.47
C ILE A 255 16.42 -9.95 2.00
N PRO A 256 17.54 -9.44 2.51
CA PRO A 256 17.64 -9.12 3.93
C PRO A 256 16.63 -8.08 4.37
N GLY A 257 15.93 -8.33 5.49
CA GLY A 257 15.00 -7.40 6.11
C GLY A 257 13.72 -8.06 6.61
N GLY A 258 12.91 -7.27 7.31
CA GLY A 258 11.60 -7.65 7.84
C GLY A 258 10.47 -7.32 6.86
N HIS A 259 9.30 -7.03 7.42
CA HIS A 259 8.13 -6.66 6.62
C HIS A 259 8.32 -5.35 5.82
N HIS A 260 9.21 -4.46 6.28
CA HIS A 260 9.60 -3.25 5.55
C HIS A 260 10.96 -3.40 4.84
N CYS A 261 11.24 -4.57 4.26
CA CYS A 261 12.52 -4.88 3.59
C CYS A 261 12.89 -3.85 2.50
N HIS A 262 11.92 -3.23 1.83
CA HIS A 262 12.16 -2.14 0.86
C HIS A 262 12.72 -0.85 1.48
N MET A 263 12.51 -0.62 2.78
CA MET A 263 13.11 0.47 3.52
C MET A 263 14.45 0.08 4.17
N GLN A 264 14.64 -1.22 4.46
CA GLN A 264 15.82 -1.77 5.14
C GLN A 264 16.92 -2.19 4.15
N SER A 265 16.54 -2.68 2.97
CA SER A 265 17.41 -3.05 1.85
C SER A 265 17.02 -2.34 0.56
N PRO A 266 16.99 -0.99 0.55
CA PRO A 266 16.37 -0.22 -0.53
C PRO A 266 17.05 -0.39 -1.88
N ALA A 267 18.39 -0.46 -1.91
CA ALA A 267 19.15 -0.61 -3.16
C ALA A 267 18.86 -1.96 -3.83
N LEU A 268 18.87 -3.05 -3.05
CA LEU A 268 18.61 -4.40 -3.57
C LEU A 268 17.13 -4.55 -4.01
N THR A 269 16.19 -3.96 -3.26
CA THR A 269 14.79 -3.94 -3.66
C THR A 269 14.61 -3.23 -5.01
N LEU A 270 15.22 -2.06 -5.17
CA LEU A 270 15.12 -1.28 -6.42
C LEU A 270 15.79 -2.01 -7.59
N GLU A 271 16.93 -2.67 -7.37
CA GLU A 271 17.61 -3.48 -8.37
C GLU A 271 16.69 -4.58 -8.94
N HIS A 272 16.02 -5.35 -8.07
CA HIS A 272 15.06 -6.36 -8.49
C HIS A 272 13.88 -5.77 -9.25
N ILE A 273 13.34 -4.63 -8.79
CA ILE A 273 12.22 -3.96 -9.47
C ILE A 273 12.66 -3.45 -10.84
N HIS A 274 13.79 -2.77 -10.96
CA HIS A 274 14.30 -2.27 -12.24
C HIS A 274 14.60 -3.39 -13.24
N ALA A 275 15.25 -4.46 -12.78
CA ALA A 275 15.54 -5.63 -13.60
C ALA A 275 14.26 -6.31 -14.11
N PHE A 276 13.19 -6.29 -13.31
CA PHE A 276 11.89 -6.86 -13.70
C PHE A 276 11.14 -5.94 -14.66
N ILE A 277 10.97 -4.67 -14.32
CA ILE A 277 10.28 -3.69 -15.18
C ILE A 277 10.94 -3.61 -16.56
N GLY A 278 12.28 -3.62 -16.62
CA GLY A 278 13.03 -3.55 -17.88
C GLY A 278 12.79 -4.72 -18.87
N GLN A 279 12.13 -5.81 -18.42
CA GLN A 279 11.73 -6.93 -19.28
C GLN A 279 10.37 -6.71 -19.94
N TYR A 280 9.55 -5.79 -19.43
CA TYR A 280 8.17 -5.57 -19.84
C TYR A 280 7.92 -4.09 -20.09
N LYS A 281 7.61 -3.73 -21.35
CA LYS A 281 7.30 -2.34 -21.68
C LYS A 281 5.86 -1.98 -21.36
N ALA A 282 5.66 -0.77 -20.85
CA ALA A 282 4.34 -0.19 -20.60
C ALA A 282 3.74 0.54 -21.82
N SER A 283 4.43 0.50 -22.96
CA SER A 283 4.01 1.16 -24.22
C SER A 283 3.03 0.33 -25.04
#